data_223af471a43d08a4d86dd64b8ab4f268
#
_entry.id   223af471a43d08a4d86dd64b8ab4f268
#
_cell.length_a   1.000
_cell.length_b   1.000
_cell.length_c   1.000
_cell.angle_alpha   90.00
_cell.angle_beta   90.00
_cell.angle_gamma   90.00
#
_symmetry.space_group_name_H-M   'P 1'
#
loop_
_entity.id
_entity.type
_entity.pdbx_description
1 polymer ?
#
loop_
_entity_poly.entity_id
_entity_poly.type
_entity_poly.pdbx_seq_one_letter_code
_entity_poly.pdbx_strand_id
1 'polypeptide(L)'
;MRYFISMLLVWGAWSSALSQKEFTVACIAFYNLENLFDTLDSPDTDDLEFTPKGPNLYNSKVYWDKQQKLARVLSEIGVEYTPDGAAILGVSEIENISVLEDLVRQPAIAQRGYKIIHQDSKDGRGVDVALLYQPRYFTPSEVFYYSLPTSEPGDSLKFSRDILFASGELNGEPIIISVNHWPSRRGGEQNTAHLRNAAAAYN
;
A
#
# COMPACT_ATOMS: atom_id res chain seq x y z
N MET A 1 -63.21 41.82 43.48
CA MET A 1 -62.16 40.75 43.38
C MET A 1 -61.80 40.60 41.92
N ARG A 2 -60.64 41.12 41.50
CA ARG A 2 -60.14 41.06 40.11
C ARG A 2 -59.00 40.08 40.11
N TYR A 3 -59.14 38.96 39.40
CA TYR A 3 -58.07 37.97 39.18
C TYR A 3 -57.22 38.38 37.98
N PHE A 4 -55.94 38.69 38.22
CA PHE A 4 -54.94 38.86 37.17
C PHE A 4 -54.41 37.47 36.83
N ILE A 5 -54.63 37.03 35.61
CA ILE A 5 -54.00 35.83 35.02
C ILE A 5 -52.72 36.29 34.33
N SER A 6 -51.58 35.99 34.95
CA SER A 6 -50.23 36.18 34.31
C SER A 6 -49.99 35.04 33.38
N MET A 7 -49.98 35.31 32.09
CA MET A 7 -49.64 34.36 31.02
C MET A 7 -48.10 34.38 30.81
N LEU A 8 -47.40 33.36 31.30
CA LEU A 8 -45.97 33.14 31.09
C LEU A 8 -45.77 32.61 29.67
N LEU A 9 -45.23 33.45 28.75
CA LEU A 9 -44.73 33.06 27.45
C LEU A 9 -43.36 32.38 27.61
N VAL A 10 -43.33 31.04 27.51
CA VAL A 10 -42.08 30.26 27.42
C VAL A 10 -41.60 30.36 25.96
N TRP A 11 -40.60 31.18 25.72
CA TRP A 11 -39.84 31.16 24.48
C TRP A 11 -38.93 29.94 24.49
N GLY A 12 -39.33 28.89 23.76
CA GLY A 12 -38.48 27.78 23.43
C GLY A 12 -37.39 28.23 22.45
N ALA A 13 -36.16 28.44 22.92
CA ALA A 13 -34.99 28.60 22.08
C ALA A 13 -34.73 27.27 21.39
N TRP A 14 -35.10 27.15 20.13
CA TRP A 14 -34.60 26.08 19.27
C TRP A 14 -33.14 26.37 18.95
N SER A 15 -32.23 25.81 19.74
CA SER A 15 -30.83 25.73 19.41
C SER A 15 -30.72 24.74 18.28
N SER A 16 -30.53 25.27 17.04
CA SER A 16 -30.05 24.46 15.93
C SER A 16 -28.64 24.00 16.31
N ALA A 17 -28.51 22.79 16.80
CA ALA A 17 -27.20 22.16 16.95
C ALA A 17 -26.62 22.02 15.53
N LEU A 18 -25.75 22.95 15.14
CA LEU A 18 -24.90 22.77 13.97
C LEU A 18 -24.05 21.55 14.28
N SER A 19 -24.36 20.42 13.65
CA SER A 19 -23.51 19.24 13.68
C SER A 19 -22.15 19.66 13.15
N GLN A 20 -21.16 19.79 14.02
CA GLN A 20 -19.78 19.98 13.62
C GLN A 20 -19.39 18.75 12.83
N LYS A 21 -18.98 18.93 11.56
CA LYS A 21 -18.48 17.83 10.73
C LYS A 21 -17.24 17.27 11.44
N GLU A 22 -17.36 16.05 11.96
CA GLU A 22 -16.25 15.36 12.61
C GLU A 22 -15.27 14.94 11.53
N PHE A 23 -14.05 15.48 11.59
CA PHE A 23 -12.99 15.10 10.67
C PHE A 23 -12.22 13.93 11.26
N THR A 24 -12.11 12.84 10.48
CA THR A 24 -11.27 11.70 10.83
C THR A 24 -9.98 11.78 10.03
N VAL A 25 -8.85 11.67 10.72
CA VAL A 25 -7.53 11.62 10.07
C VAL A 25 -7.21 10.17 9.71
N ALA A 26 -6.79 9.93 8.47
CA ALA A 26 -6.26 8.66 8.02
C ALA A 26 -4.91 8.89 7.33
N CYS A 27 -3.90 8.09 7.67
CA CYS A 27 -2.60 8.16 7.05
C CYS A 27 -2.55 7.21 5.84
N ILE A 28 -2.14 7.74 4.68
CA ILE A 28 -1.81 6.95 3.49
C ILE A 28 -0.31 7.09 3.28
N ALA A 29 0.39 5.99 3.14
CA ALA A 29 1.84 5.97 2.99
C ALA A 29 2.29 5.04 1.86
N PHE A 30 3.54 5.18 1.44
CA PHE A 30 4.23 4.26 0.54
C PHE A 30 5.61 3.94 1.11
N TYR A 31 6.03 2.66 0.98
CA TYR A 31 7.35 2.23 1.39
C TYR A 31 7.93 1.19 0.43
N ASN A 32 9.18 1.37 0.00
CA ASN A 32 9.91 0.36 -0.75
C ASN A 32 10.54 -0.64 0.23
N LEU A 33 10.22 -1.94 0.08
CA LEU A 33 10.68 -3.00 0.99
C LEU A 33 12.07 -3.55 0.62
N GLU A 34 12.75 -2.91 -0.35
CA GLU A 34 14.15 -3.17 -0.72
C GLU A 34 14.42 -4.66 -1.03
N ASN A 35 13.71 -5.21 -2.01
CA ASN A 35 13.79 -6.61 -2.42
C ASN A 35 13.47 -7.57 -1.26
N LEU A 36 12.23 -7.53 -0.79
CA LEU A 36 11.72 -8.49 0.18
C LEU A 36 11.39 -9.80 -0.52
N PHE A 37 12.37 -10.68 -0.61
CA PHE A 37 12.27 -12.03 -1.14
C PHE A 37 12.16 -13.05 -0.01
N ASP A 38 11.64 -14.24 -0.32
CA ASP A 38 11.80 -15.41 0.55
C ASP A 38 13.20 -16.05 0.35
N THR A 39 13.39 -17.29 0.73
CA THR A 39 14.70 -17.96 0.62
C THR A 39 14.69 -19.12 -0.38
N LEU A 40 13.64 -19.24 -1.17
CA LEU A 40 13.43 -20.30 -2.15
C LEU A 40 13.77 -19.79 -3.55
N ASP A 41 14.30 -20.65 -4.37
CA ASP A 41 14.59 -20.37 -5.79
C ASP A 41 13.31 -20.59 -6.60
N SER A 42 12.79 -19.56 -7.21
CA SER A 42 11.55 -19.60 -8.00
C SER A 42 11.89 -19.89 -9.46
N PRO A 43 11.36 -20.96 -10.07
CA PRO A 43 11.85 -21.49 -11.35
C PRO A 43 11.69 -20.54 -12.54
N ASP A 44 10.79 -19.57 -12.44
CA ASP A 44 10.43 -18.66 -13.54
C ASP A 44 10.96 -17.23 -13.35
N THR A 45 11.77 -16.98 -12.31
CA THR A 45 12.29 -15.66 -11.96
C THR A 45 13.81 -15.67 -11.76
N ASP A 46 14.45 -14.51 -11.90
CA ASP A 46 15.88 -14.35 -11.66
C ASP A 46 16.12 -13.88 -10.22
N ASP A 47 15.88 -14.76 -9.26
CA ASP A 47 15.92 -14.50 -7.81
C ASP A 47 16.99 -15.29 -7.06
N LEU A 48 17.83 -16.05 -7.76
CA LEU A 48 18.88 -16.91 -7.17
C LEU A 48 19.77 -16.16 -6.16
N GLU A 49 19.94 -14.85 -6.33
CA GLU A 49 20.74 -14.04 -5.40
C GLU A 49 20.12 -13.96 -3.98
N PHE A 50 18.81 -14.21 -3.84
CA PHE A 50 18.08 -14.21 -2.58
C PHE A 50 17.89 -15.59 -1.95
N THR A 51 18.72 -16.57 -2.37
CA THR A 51 18.72 -17.91 -1.80
C THR A 51 19.90 -18.14 -0.83
N PRO A 52 19.83 -19.17 0.05
CA PRO A 52 20.93 -19.50 0.95
C PRO A 52 22.26 -19.88 0.27
N LYS A 53 22.19 -20.30 -0.99
CA LYS A 53 23.36 -20.67 -1.81
C LYS A 53 23.73 -19.61 -2.83
N GLY A 54 22.93 -18.56 -2.94
CA GLY A 54 23.19 -17.44 -3.83
C GLY A 54 24.30 -16.53 -3.32
N PRO A 55 24.73 -15.54 -4.12
CA PRO A 55 25.83 -14.64 -3.78
C PRO A 55 25.56 -13.81 -2.52
N ASN A 56 24.31 -13.52 -2.19
CA ASN A 56 23.94 -12.76 -1.00
C ASN A 56 23.82 -13.63 0.26
N LEU A 57 23.98 -14.97 0.16
CA LEU A 57 23.83 -15.92 1.27
C LEU A 57 22.53 -15.69 2.06
N TYR A 58 21.47 -15.40 1.32
CA TYR A 58 20.18 -14.95 1.87
C TYR A 58 19.42 -16.14 2.48
N ASN A 59 19.73 -16.42 3.74
CA ASN A 59 19.16 -17.54 4.48
C ASN A 59 18.01 -17.09 5.41
N SER A 60 17.34 -18.07 6.05
CA SER A 60 16.20 -17.80 6.93
C SER A 60 16.51 -16.81 8.06
N LYS A 61 17.76 -16.75 8.57
CA LYS A 61 18.14 -15.78 9.60
C LYS A 61 18.12 -14.36 9.04
N VAL A 62 18.66 -14.16 7.83
CA VAL A 62 18.66 -12.85 7.13
C VAL A 62 17.23 -12.44 6.80
N TYR A 63 16.43 -13.37 6.28
CA TYR A 63 15.03 -13.16 5.97
C TYR A 63 14.23 -12.66 7.18
N TRP A 64 14.24 -13.40 8.29
CA TRP A 64 13.49 -13.03 9.48
C TRP A 64 14.00 -11.75 10.16
N ASP A 65 15.30 -11.50 10.14
CA ASP A 65 15.88 -10.23 10.63
C ASP A 65 15.37 -9.03 9.78
N LYS A 66 15.31 -9.19 8.46
CA LYS A 66 14.74 -8.20 7.55
C LYS A 66 13.26 -7.97 7.81
N GLN A 67 12.46 -9.04 7.94
CA GLN A 67 11.05 -8.99 8.27
C GLN A 67 10.79 -8.18 9.56
N GLN A 68 11.55 -8.45 10.61
CA GLN A 68 11.43 -7.74 11.89
C GLN A 68 11.79 -6.25 11.76
N LYS A 69 12.87 -5.93 11.04
CA LYS A 69 13.31 -4.53 10.81
C LYS A 69 12.28 -3.75 10.01
N LEU A 70 11.77 -4.34 8.93
CA LEU A 70 10.72 -3.71 8.11
C LEU A 70 9.45 -3.48 8.94
N ALA A 71 8.98 -4.49 9.67
CA ALA A 71 7.80 -4.34 10.53
C ALA A 71 7.98 -3.24 11.57
N ARG A 72 9.18 -3.08 12.15
CA ARG A 72 9.49 -1.98 13.07
C ARG A 72 9.38 -0.63 12.38
N VAL A 73 10.00 -0.46 11.20
CA VAL A 73 9.88 0.79 10.42
C VAL A 73 8.43 1.10 10.09
N LEU A 74 7.69 0.11 9.56
CA LEU A 74 6.27 0.26 9.22
C LEU A 74 5.42 0.60 10.45
N SER A 75 5.81 0.14 11.64
CA SER A 75 5.09 0.45 12.88
C SER A 75 5.19 1.92 13.29
N GLU A 76 6.19 2.64 12.81
CA GLU A 76 6.44 4.05 13.14
C GLU A 76 5.78 5.01 12.12
N ILE A 77 5.36 4.50 10.94
CA ILE A 77 4.76 5.34 9.89
C ILE A 77 3.37 5.82 10.29
N GLY A 78 3.19 7.14 10.31
CA GLY A 78 1.91 7.80 10.51
C GLY A 78 1.44 7.88 11.97
N VAL A 79 2.21 7.36 12.95
CA VAL A 79 1.80 7.34 14.36
C VAL A 79 1.76 8.73 14.99
N GLU A 80 2.43 9.72 14.42
CA GLU A 80 2.35 11.12 14.85
C GLU A 80 1.01 11.78 14.52
N TYR A 81 0.28 11.23 13.52
CA TYR A 81 -1.03 11.73 13.08
C TYR A 81 -2.18 10.88 13.59
N THR A 82 -1.98 9.57 13.70
CA THR A 82 -2.98 8.60 14.13
C THR A 82 -2.32 7.45 14.90
N PRO A 83 -2.83 7.07 16.09
CA PRO A 83 -2.27 5.99 16.89
C PRO A 83 -2.17 4.65 16.15
N ASP A 84 -3.03 4.47 15.15
CA ASP A 84 -3.11 3.27 14.36
C ASP A 84 -2.11 3.22 13.20
N GLY A 85 -1.35 4.32 13.00
CA GLY A 85 -0.39 4.45 11.92
C GLY A 85 -1.03 4.52 10.54
N ALA A 86 -0.37 3.99 9.51
CA ALA A 86 -0.88 4.02 8.16
C ALA A 86 -2.15 3.18 8.02
N ALA A 87 -3.27 3.81 7.63
CA ALA A 87 -4.52 3.13 7.29
C ALA A 87 -4.38 2.36 5.97
N ILE A 88 -3.61 2.93 5.05
CA ILE A 88 -3.28 2.37 3.74
C ILE A 88 -1.78 2.53 3.51
N LEU A 89 -1.13 1.46 3.08
CA LEU A 89 0.31 1.44 2.81
C LEU A 89 0.56 0.74 1.48
N GLY A 90 0.94 1.51 0.45
CA GLY A 90 1.49 0.97 -0.78
C GLY A 90 2.91 0.46 -0.53
N VAL A 91 3.23 -0.70 -1.05
CA VAL A 91 4.58 -1.28 -0.95
C VAL A 91 5.08 -1.73 -2.30
N SER A 92 6.40 -1.75 -2.45
CA SER A 92 7.08 -2.25 -3.65
C SER A 92 8.30 -3.07 -3.30
N GLU A 93 8.84 -3.74 -4.32
CA GLU A 93 9.98 -4.65 -4.21
C GLU A 93 9.69 -5.81 -3.25
N ILE A 94 8.59 -6.47 -3.51
CA ILE A 94 8.21 -7.73 -2.87
C ILE A 94 8.20 -8.84 -3.91
N GLU A 95 8.50 -10.04 -3.51
CA GLU A 95 8.51 -11.21 -4.41
C GLU A 95 7.12 -11.80 -4.58
N ASN A 96 6.45 -12.12 -3.51
CA ASN A 96 5.20 -12.87 -3.53
C ASN A 96 4.29 -12.56 -2.32
N ILE A 97 3.09 -13.14 -2.33
CA ILE A 97 2.12 -12.97 -1.25
C ILE A 97 2.64 -13.48 0.11
N SER A 98 3.43 -14.55 0.12
CA SER A 98 3.89 -15.19 1.37
C SER A 98 4.79 -14.27 2.18
N VAL A 99 5.70 -13.51 1.52
CA VAL A 99 6.58 -12.56 2.23
C VAL A 99 5.79 -11.42 2.88
N LEU A 100 4.67 -11.01 2.27
CA LEU A 100 3.77 -10.01 2.85
C LEU A 100 2.95 -10.58 4.01
N GLU A 101 2.48 -11.84 3.90
CA GLU A 101 1.79 -12.51 4.99
C GLU A 101 2.68 -12.66 6.22
N ASP A 102 3.96 -12.98 6.04
CA ASP A 102 4.94 -13.02 7.11
C ASP A 102 5.19 -11.63 7.71
N LEU A 103 5.23 -10.59 6.86
CA LEU A 103 5.43 -9.21 7.29
C LEU A 103 4.28 -8.71 8.17
N VAL A 104 3.04 -8.88 7.72
CA VAL A 104 1.88 -8.37 8.48
C VAL A 104 1.63 -9.13 9.78
N ARG A 105 2.19 -10.34 9.92
CA ARG A 105 2.15 -11.13 11.16
C ARG A 105 3.24 -10.76 12.16
N GLN A 106 4.22 -9.91 11.79
CA GLN A 106 5.27 -9.50 12.72
C GLN A 106 4.69 -8.78 13.94
N PRO A 107 5.19 -9.05 15.17
CA PRO A 107 4.61 -8.51 16.41
C PRO A 107 4.46 -6.99 16.42
N ALA A 108 5.36 -6.26 15.74
CA ALA A 108 5.33 -4.80 15.71
C ALA A 108 4.10 -4.20 15.00
N ILE A 109 3.48 -4.94 14.07
CA ILE A 109 2.34 -4.45 13.28
C ILE A 109 1.14 -5.42 13.24
N ALA A 110 1.26 -6.62 13.80
CA ALA A 110 0.21 -7.66 13.75
C ALA A 110 -1.16 -7.16 14.25
N GLN A 111 -1.18 -6.34 15.30
CA GLN A 111 -2.42 -5.77 15.86
C GLN A 111 -3.15 -4.81 14.94
N ARG A 112 -2.49 -4.28 13.89
CA ARG A 112 -3.12 -3.41 12.90
C ARG A 112 -4.08 -4.17 11.98
N GLY A 113 -3.92 -5.50 11.88
CA GLY A 113 -4.79 -6.37 11.13
C GLY A 113 -4.80 -6.07 9.63
N TYR A 114 -3.64 -5.69 9.07
CA TYR A 114 -3.52 -5.41 7.65
C TYR A 114 -4.04 -6.55 6.79
N LYS A 115 -4.84 -6.21 5.80
CA LYS A 115 -5.19 -7.06 4.67
C LYS A 115 -4.28 -6.70 3.49
N ILE A 116 -4.12 -7.65 2.58
CA ILE A 116 -3.18 -7.57 1.46
C ILE A 116 -3.96 -7.61 0.15
N ILE A 117 -3.63 -6.70 -0.77
CA ILE A 117 -4.02 -6.74 -2.17
C ILE A 117 -2.72 -6.89 -2.96
N HIS A 118 -2.55 -8.03 -3.62
CA HIS A 118 -1.35 -8.40 -4.37
C HIS A 118 -1.69 -9.32 -5.52
N GLN A 119 -0.91 -9.25 -6.58
CA GLN A 119 -0.88 -10.16 -7.71
C GLN A 119 0.55 -10.23 -8.24
N ASP A 120 1.02 -11.44 -8.58
CA ASP A 120 2.31 -11.64 -9.23
C ASP A 120 2.30 -11.00 -10.62
N SER A 121 3.29 -10.16 -10.89
CA SER A 121 3.47 -9.50 -12.18
C SER A 121 4.29 -10.37 -13.15
N LYS A 122 4.46 -9.87 -14.36
CA LYS A 122 5.31 -10.51 -15.37
C LYS A 122 6.75 -9.97 -15.38
N ASP A 123 7.19 -9.26 -14.34
CA ASP A 123 8.58 -8.80 -14.21
C ASP A 123 9.50 -10.01 -14.06
N GLY A 124 10.51 -10.12 -14.93
CA GLY A 124 11.40 -11.31 -14.97
C GLY A 124 12.27 -11.50 -13.72
N ARG A 125 12.31 -10.52 -12.80
CA ARG A 125 13.00 -10.62 -11.51
C ARG A 125 12.08 -11.07 -10.38
N GLY A 126 10.77 -11.26 -10.66
CA GLY A 126 9.79 -11.59 -9.64
C GLY A 126 9.60 -10.46 -8.62
N VAL A 127 9.60 -9.20 -9.07
CA VAL A 127 9.43 -8.04 -8.18
C VAL A 127 8.09 -7.39 -8.41
N ASP A 128 7.32 -7.20 -7.37
CA ASP A 128 5.94 -6.73 -7.42
C ASP A 128 5.65 -5.49 -6.59
N VAL A 129 4.42 -5.01 -6.71
CA VAL A 129 3.80 -4.00 -5.85
C VAL A 129 2.60 -4.60 -5.12
N ALA A 130 2.27 -4.04 -3.96
CA ALA A 130 1.08 -4.43 -3.21
C ALA A 130 0.48 -3.27 -2.43
N LEU A 131 -0.74 -3.44 -1.97
CA LEU A 131 -1.43 -2.55 -1.06
C LEU A 131 -1.76 -3.29 0.23
N LEU A 132 -1.25 -2.80 1.35
CA LEU A 132 -1.65 -3.21 2.69
C LEU A 132 -2.67 -2.19 3.21
N TYR A 133 -3.78 -2.66 3.80
CA TYR A 133 -4.81 -1.75 4.31
C TYR A 133 -5.43 -2.28 5.60
N GLN A 134 -5.86 -1.37 6.45
CA GLN A 134 -6.63 -1.68 7.66
C GLN A 134 -8.13 -1.65 7.34
N PRO A 135 -8.87 -2.78 7.46
CA PRO A 135 -10.28 -2.88 7.07
C PRO A 135 -11.22 -1.91 7.82
N ARG A 136 -10.81 -1.43 8.99
CA ARG A 136 -11.58 -0.44 9.76
C ARG A 136 -11.59 0.96 9.14
N TYR A 137 -10.64 1.25 8.24
CA TYR A 137 -10.51 2.53 7.56
C TYR A 137 -10.85 2.46 6.08
N PHE A 138 -10.42 1.38 5.40
CA PHE A 138 -10.58 1.25 3.97
C PHE A 138 -11.34 -0.01 3.60
N THR A 139 -12.35 0.17 2.76
CA THR A 139 -13.14 -0.92 2.16
C THR A 139 -12.94 -0.90 0.66
N PRO A 140 -12.12 -1.80 0.09
CA PRO A 140 -11.93 -1.88 -1.35
C PRO A 140 -13.22 -2.34 -2.06
N SER A 141 -13.51 -1.77 -3.23
CA SER A 141 -14.64 -2.13 -4.10
C SER A 141 -14.20 -2.81 -5.38
N GLU A 142 -13.15 -2.27 -6.02
CA GLU A 142 -12.59 -2.82 -7.25
C GLU A 142 -11.07 -2.79 -7.20
N VAL A 143 -10.44 -3.82 -7.76
CA VAL A 143 -8.98 -3.93 -7.89
C VAL A 143 -8.66 -4.38 -9.29
N PHE A 144 -7.71 -3.72 -9.94
CA PHE A 144 -7.15 -4.17 -11.21
C PHE A 144 -5.66 -3.87 -11.30
N TYR A 145 -4.99 -4.62 -12.17
CA TYR A 145 -3.56 -4.54 -12.40
C TYR A 145 -3.32 -4.25 -13.89
N TYR A 146 -2.48 -3.27 -14.14
CA TYR A 146 -2.06 -2.96 -15.49
C TYR A 146 -0.62 -3.44 -15.71
N SER A 147 -0.45 -4.44 -16.56
CA SER A 147 0.88 -4.95 -16.93
C SER A 147 1.58 -3.97 -17.86
N LEU A 148 2.70 -3.39 -17.41
CA LEU A 148 3.45 -2.38 -18.12
C LEU A 148 4.43 -3.03 -19.10
N PRO A 149 4.20 -2.98 -20.44
CA PRO A 149 5.14 -3.47 -21.43
C PRO A 149 6.40 -2.60 -21.48
N THR A 150 7.56 -3.24 -21.61
CA THR A 150 8.87 -2.57 -21.65
C THR A 150 9.66 -2.87 -22.91
N SER A 151 9.13 -3.71 -23.80
CA SER A 151 9.77 -4.03 -25.10
C SER A 151 9.50 -2.93 -26.12
N GLU A 152 10.50 -2.69 -26.99
CA GLU A 152 10.32 -1.89 -28.19
C GLU A 152 9.49 -2.61 -29.25
N PRO A 153 8.82 -1.88 -30.14
CA PRO A 153 8.10 -2.48 -31.25
C PRO A 153 9.00 -3.40 -32.10
N GLY A 154 8.62 -4.67 -32.21
CA GLY A 154 9.37 -5.69 -32.97
C GLY A 154 10.23 -6.60 -32.12
N ASP A 155 10.44 -6.30 -30.84
CA ASP A 155 11.12 -7.17 -29.89
C ASP A 155 10.17 -8.19 -29.25
N SER A 156 10.75 -9.21 -28.60
CA SER A 156 9.98 -10.12 -27.75
C SER A 156 9.33 -9.34 -26.60
N LEU A 157 8.06 -9.63 -26.33
CA LEU A 157 7.27 -8.90 -25.34
C LEU A 157 7.85 -9.12 -23.94
N LYS A 158 8.28 -8.03 -23.32
CA LYS A 158 8.76 -7.98 -21.94
C LYS A 158 7.88 -7.05 -21.13
N PHE A 159 7.79 -7.31 -19.84
CA PHE A 159 7.00 -6.52 -18.91
C PHE A 159 7.86 -6.05 -17.73
N SER A 160 7.49 -4.94 -17.16
CA SER A 160 7.90 -4.48 -15.84
C SER A 160 6.83 -4.89 -14.83
N ARG A 161 7.04 -4.42 -13.58
CA ARG A 161 6.04 -4.56 -12.52
C ARG A 161 4.71 -3.99 -12.95
N ASP A 162 3.65 -4.63 -12.50
CA ASP A 162 2.30 -4.12 -12.72
C ASP A 162 2.09 -2.79 -11.97
N ILE A 163 1.17 -1.99 -12.48
CA ILE A 163 0.59 -0.87 -11.74
C ILE A 163 -0.69 -1.39 -11.08
N LEU A 164 -0.73 -1.36 -9.77
CA LEU A 164 -1.91 -1.74 -8.99
C LEU A 164 -2.83 -0.53 -8.85
N PHE A 165 -4.11 -0.70 -9.15
CA PHE A 165 -5.18 0.25 -8.85
C PHE A 165 -6.20 -0.39 -7.91
N ALA A 166 -6.57 0.32 -6.87
CA ALA A 166 -7.62 -0.06 -5.93
C ALA A 166 -8.57 1.10 -5.72
N SER A 167 -9.84 0.94 -6.06
CA SER A 167 -10.91 1.86 -5.68
C SER A 167 -11.63 1.35 -4.44
N GLY A 168 -12.23 2.26 -3.68
CA GLY A 168 -12.94 1.93 -2.46
C GLY A 168 -13.34 3.15 -1.65
N GLU A 169 -13.69 2.93 -0.40
CA GLU A 169 -14.07 3.98 0.54
C GLU A 169 -13.07 4.05 1.69
N LEU A 170 -12.51 5.24 1.92
CA LEU A 170 -11.69 5.55 3.08
C LEU A 170 -12.52 6.37 4.07
N ASN A 171 -12.89 5.78 5.20
CA ASN A 171 -13.81 6.39 6.16
C ASN A 171 -15.13 6.87 5.52
N GLY A 172 -15.65 6.12 4.54
CA GLY A 172 -16.90 6.47 3.82
C GLY A 172 -16.72 7.46 2.67
N GLU A 173 -15.52 7.97 2.42
CA GLU A 173 -15.23 8.86 1.30
C GLU A 173 -14.61 8.05 0.14
N PRO A 174 -15.12 8.18 -1.10
CA PRO A 174 -14.61 7.43 -2.24
C PRO A 174 -13.18 7.87 -2.60
N ILE A 175 -12.31 6.88 -2.84
CA ILE A 175 -10.90 7.10 -3.20
C ILE A 175 -10.44 6.07 -4.22
N ILE A 176 -9.51 6.47 -5.09
CA ILE A 176 -8.74 5.57 -5.96
C ILE A 176 -7.27 5.70 -5.57
N ILE A 177 -6.63 4.56 -5.38
CA ILE A 177 -5.22 4.46 -5.02
C ILE A 177 -4.50 3.74 -6.14
N SER A 178 -3.37 4.29 -6.56
CA SER A 178 -2.45 3.66 -7.50
C SER A 178 -1.12 3.37 -6.80
N VAL A 179 -0.66 2.12 -6.84
CA VAL A 179 0.65 1.72 -6.33
C VAL A 179 1.56 1.40 -7.50
N ASN A 180 2.70 2.07 -7.54
CA ASN A 180 3.61 2.06 -8.67
C ASN A 180 5.05 1.78 -8.25
N HIS A 181 5.77 1.01 -9.07
CA HIS A 181 7.21 0.89 -8.98
C HIS A 181 7.81 1.02 -10.39
N TRP A 182 8.02 2.24 -10.83
CA TRP A 182 8.42 2.56 -12.20
C TRP A 182 9.84 2.07 -12.53
N PRO A 183 10.16 1.87 -13.82
CA PRO A 183 11.50 1.53 -14.28
C PRO A 183 12.55 2.54 -13.80
N SER A 184 13.66 2.01 -13.28
CA SER A 184 14.76 2.82 -12.75
C SER A 184 15.54 3.51 -13.88
N ARG A 185 16.52 4.35 -13.48
CA ARG A 185 17.49 4.96 -14.43
C ARG A 185 18.69 4.06 -14.71
N ARG A 186 18.66 2.80 -14.27
CA ARG A 186 19.74 1.83 -14.53
C ARG A 186 19.86 1.63 -16.04
N GLY A 187 21.08 1.75 -16.57
CA GLY A 187 21.32 1.76 -18.03
C GLY A 187 21.34 3.14 -18.66
N GLY A 188 21.21 4.21 -17.86
CA GLY A 188 21.25 5.61 -18.29
C GLY A 188 19.89 6.28 -18.29
N GLU A 189 19.84 7.49 -17.80
CA GLU A 189 18.58 8.24 -17.65
C GLU A 189 17.85 8.44 -18.99
N GLN A 190 18.58 8.85 -20.03
CA GLN A 190 18.04 9.09 -21.36
C GLN A 190 17.61 7.78 -22.04
N ASN A 191 18.43 6.73 -21.93
CA ASN A 191 18.17 5.42 -22.54
C ASN A 191 16.92 4.74 -21.98
N THR A 192 16.55 5.02 -20.73
CA THR A 192 15.40 4.43 -20.04
C THR A 192 14.22 5.38 -19.87
N ALA A 193 14.31 6.61 -20.39
CA ALA A 193 13.25 7.62 -20.24
C ALA A 193 11.93 7.19 -20.86
N HIS A 194 11.96 6.51 -22.02
CA HIS A 194 10.75 6.00 -22.69
C HIS A 194 9.95 5.05 -21.82
N LEU A 195 10.61 4.20 -21.00
CA LEU A 195 9.93 3.26 -20.09
C LEU A 195 9.17 4.00 -18.97
N ARG A 196 9.78 5.06 -18.41
CA ARG A 196 9.11 5.90 -17.39
C ARG A 196 7.99 6.74 -17.98
N ASN A 197 8.16 7.24 -19.20
CA ASN A 197 7.12 7.97 -19.91
C ASN A 197 5.92 7.06 -20.21
N ALA A 198 6.17 5.80 -20.60
CA ALA A 198 5.12 4.80 -20.76
C ALA A 198 4.37 4.57 -19.43
N ALA A 199 5.09 4.36 -18.33
CA ALA A 199 4.49 4.19 -17.01
C ALA A 199 3.63 5.41 -16.61
N ALA A 200 4.12 6.63 -16.86
CA ALA A 200 3.40 7.87 -16.55
C ALA A 200 2.13 8.06 -17.39
N ALA A 201 2.06 7.47 -18.59
CA ALA A 201 0.88 7.58 -19.45
C ALA A 201 -0.32 6.75 -18.95
N TYR A 202 -0.11 5.82 -18.02
CA TYR A 202 -1.13 4.95 -17.44
C TYR A 202 -1.57 5.35 -16.02
N ASN A 203 -1.02 6.42 -15.46
CA ASN A 203 -1.42 7.04 -14.20
C ASN A 203 -2.16 8.37 -14.44
#